data_a3c7c6c9c18157080cf796fd02f8c0b4
#
_entry.id   a3c7c6c9c18157080cf796fd02f8c0b4
#
_cell.length_a   1.000
_cell.length_b   1.000
_cell.length_c   1.000
_cell.angle_alpha   90.00
_cell.angle_beta   90.00
_cell.angle_gamma   90.00
#
_symmetry.space_group_name_H-M   'P 1'
#
loop_
_entity.id
_entity.type
_entity.pdbx_description
1 polymer ?
#
loop_
_entity_poly.entity_id
_entity_poly.type
_entity_poly.pdbx_seq_one_letter_code
_entity_poly.pdbx_strand_id
1 'polypeptide(L)'
;MERAEPQASLTGFRQRIATLLSEERDAARRDIIVLALDGIPLALARQCWPRARLSRMDSVFPSTSSTAWLSSLTGMSVDEHGIPGVVFRLDASSPINVYAHRRPLGVPDRGNLFSDAAAAGYRAVAVSADLEAAPGPWLDTLLRHADRIEGYRFYADVPAPTPERTIETLRGAVASQRKADGMPRLIWCFVELDRYIHMHGYDAQTLRVLALIDALAADWVQSGAVVVAHSDHGLVPTRHDPEIEAMLLACAQDFACDSGGAGRTRWFYPQARDEERMLACLETRFAGIARACHADTLFDVAGSAFPRVGPVVLIAEGDVFATFDGHRFDHGSCTETEMQVPYARWGID
;
A
#
# COMPACT_ATOMS: atom_id res chain seq x y z
N MET A 1 -26.17 -17.98 -14.36
CA MET A 1 -25.71 -16.57 -14.52
C MET A 1 -25.13 -16.17 -13.17
N GLU A 2 -23.82 -16.42 -12.97
CA GLU A 2 -23.12 -15.95 -11.80
C GLU A 2 -23.18 -14.43 -11.80
N ARG A 3 -23.70 -13.84 -10.72
CA ARG A 3 -23.57 -12.42 -10.49
C ARG A 3 -22.07 -12.15 -10.32
N ALA A 4 -21.47 -11.40 -11.23
CA ALA A 4 -20.15 -10.86 -11.03
C ALA A 4 -20.15 -10.15 -9.67
N GLU A 5 -19.33 -10.63 -8.73
CA GLU A 5 -19.09 -9.90 -7.49
C GLU A 5 -18.63 -8.48 -7.87
N PRO A 6 -19.15 -7.42 -7.23
CA PRO A 6 -18.68 -6.08 -7.51
C PRO A 6 -17.16 -6.09 -7.33
N GLN A 7 -16.42 -5.57 -8.33
CA GLN A 7 -14.97 -5.46 -8.28
C GLN A 7 -14.60 -4.86 -6.93
N ALA A 8 -14.02 -5.70 -6.07
CA ALA A 8 -13.76 -5.31 -4.70
C ALA A 8 -12.52 -4.40 -4.70
N SER A 9 -12.72 -3.11 -4.57
CA SER A 9 -11.65 -2.15 -4.35
C SER A 9 -10.97 -2.37 -2.99
N LEU A 10 -9.71 -1.97 -2.89
CA LEU A 10 -8.96 -1.94 -1.63
C LEU A 10 -9.67 -1.10 -0.55
N THR A 11 -10.41 -0.05 -0.92
CA THR A 11 -11.29 0.70 -0.02
C THR A 11 -12.37 -0.15 0.64
N GLY A 12 -12.76 -1.27 0.02
CA GLY A 12 -13.70 -2.25 0.59
C GLY A 12 -13.09 -3.17 1.66
N PHE A 13 -11.78 -3.13 1.87
CA PHE A 13 -11.10 -4.01 2.84
C PHE A 13 -11.61 -3.79 4.26
N ARG A 14 -11.73 -2.53 4.72
CA ARG A 14 -12.30 -2.19 6.03
C ARG A 14 -13.67 -2.84 6.23
N GLN A 15 -14.56 -2.77 5.23
CA GLN A 15 -15.90 -3.36 5.30
C GLN A 15 -15.85 -4.89 5.38
N ARG A 16 -14.91 -5.55 4.69
CA ARG A 16 -14.72 -7.02 4.80
C ARG A 16 -14.34 -7.42 6.21
N ILE A 17 -13.45 -6.65 6.86
CA ILE A 17 -13.06 -6.90 8.25
C ILE A 17 -14.21 -6.60 9.21
N ALA A 18 -14.99 -5.55 8.98
CA ALA A 18 -16.18 -5.24 9.79
C ALA A 18 -17.22 -6.37 9.73
N THR A 19 -17.42 -6.97 8.55
CA THR A 19 -18.28 -8.16 8.39
C THR A 19 -17.73 -9.33 9.19
N LEU A 20 -16.41 -9.60 9.10
CA LEU A 20 -15.74 -10.66 9.84
C LEU A 20 -15.86 -10.48 11.36
N LEU A 21 -15.67 -9.26 11.86
CA LEU A 21 -15.87 -8.90 13.27
C LEU A 21 -17.30 -9.18 13.74
N SER A 22 -18.30 -8.94 12.89
CA SER A 22 -19.70 -9.24 13.20
C SER A 22 -19.96 -10.75 13.23
N GLU A 23 -19.44 -11.50 12.27
CA GLU A 23 -19.54 -12.97 12.24
C GLU A 23 -18.95 -13.59 13.52
N GLU A 24 -17.77 -13.15 13.91
CA GLU A 24 -17.07 -13.65 15.11
C GLU A 24 -17.72 -13.21 16.42
N ARG A 25 -18.40 -12.06 16.45
CA ARG A 25 -19.15 -11.63 17.65
C ARG A 25 -20.30 -12.56 17.98
N ASP A 26 -20.94 -13.09 16.96
CA ASP A 26 -22.09 -14.00 17.09
C ASP A 26 -21.64 -15.47 17.31
N ALA A 27 -20.34 -15.73 17.22
CA ALA A 27 -19.69 -17.04 17.42
C ALA A 27 -18.80 -17.08 18.67
N ALA A 28 -17.61 -17.67 18.53
CA ALA A 28 -16.68 -17.91 19.65
C ALA A 28 -15.74 -16.73 20.00
N ARG A 29 -15.84 -15.60 19.29
CA ARG A 29 -14.96 -14.42 19.43
C ARG A 29 -13.46 -14.76 19.40
N ARG A 30 -13.03 -15.37 18.31
CA ARG A 30 -11.63 -15.74 18.10
C ARG A 30 -10.76 -14.51 17.84
N ASP A 31 -9.46 -14.64 18.10
CA ASP A 31 -8.49 -13.65 17.61
C ASP A 31 -8.54 -13.57 16.07
N ILE A 32 -8.46 -12.36 15.54
CA ILE A 32 -8.36 -12.10 14.11
C ILE A 32 -6.96 -11.59 13.81
N ILE A 33 -6.22 -12.31 12.98
CA ILE A 33 -4.87 -11.94 12.53
C ILE A 33 -5.00 -11.42 11.10
N VAL A 34 -4.56 -10.19 10.88
CA VAL A 34 -4.55 -9.53 9.58
C VAL A 34 -3.10 -9.34 9.15
N LEU A 35 -2.68 -10.06 8.12
CA LEU A 35 -1.36 -9.88 7.51
C LEU A 35 -1.45 -8.82 6.41
N ALA A 36 -0.75 -7.72 6.59
CA ALA A 36 -0.65 -6.62 5.65
C ALA A 36 0.70 -6.73 4.93
N LEU A 37 0.71 -7.34 3.74
CA LEU A 37 1.93 -7.61 2.99
C LEU A 37 2.18 -6.54 1.95
N ASP A 38 3.32 -5.86 2.07
CA ASP A 38 3.68 -4.79 1.16
C ASP A 38 4.22 -5.35 -0.18
N GLY A 39 3.62 -4.92 -1.29
CA GLY A 39 4.14 -5.21 -2.63
C GLY A 39 3.78 -6.58 -3.22
N ILE A 40 2.68 -7.24 -2.83
CA ILE A 40 2.34 -8.59 -3.30
C ILE A 40 1.14 -8.58 -4.27
N PRO A 41 1.36 -8.88 -5.58
CA PRO A 41 0.29 -8.99 -6.55
C PRO A 41 -0.52 -10.27 -6.39
N LEU A 42 -1.79 -10.23 -6.81
CA LEU A 42 -2.70 -11.37 -6.76
C LEU A 42 -2.17 -12.63 -7.47
N ALA A 43 -1.52 -12.47 -8.60
CA ALA A 43 -0.97 -13.60 -9.35
C ALA A 43 0.06 -14.40 -8.53
N LEU A 44 0.92 -13.68 -7.79
CA LEU A 44 1.92 -14.30 -6.94
C LEU A 44 1.28 -14.97 -5.71
N ALA A 45 0.30 -14.33 -5.08
CA ALA A 45 -0.46 -14.91 -3.99
C ALA A 45 -1.12 -16.23 -4.39
N ARG A 46 -1.73 -16.28 -5.59
CA ARG A 46 -2.32 -17.53 -6.14
C ARG A 46 -1.30 -18.66 -6.30
N GLN A 47 -0.06 -18.34 -6.62
CA GLN A 47 1.02 -19.32 -6.74
C GLN A 47 1.49 -19.83 -5.37
N CYS A 48 1.58 -18.94 -4.38
CA CYS A 48 2.26 -19.21 -3.12
C CYS A 48 1.33 -19.64 -1.98
N TRP A 49 0.01 -19.36 -2.06
CA TRP A 49 -0.96 -19.60 -0.97
C TRP A 49 -2.05 -20.63 -1.34
N PRO A 50 -1.67 -21.91 -1.58
CA PRO A 50 -2.62 -22.94 -1.97
C PRO A 50 -3.63 -23.30 -0.86
N ARG A 51 -3.37 -22.92 0.41
CA ARG A 51 -4.25 -23.18 1.55
C ARG A 51 -5.24 -22.04 1.79
N ALA A 52 -5.09 -20.92 1.13
CA ALA A 52 -5.97 -19.77 1.26
C ALA A 52 -7.08 -19.77 0.22
N ARG A 53 -8.26 -19.32 0.62
CA ARG A 53 -9.27 -18.86 -0.33
C ARG A 53 -8.91 -17.43 -0.73
N LEU A 54 -8.68 -17.24 -2.02
CA LEU A 54 -8.25 -15.97 -2.60
C LEU A 54 -9.36 -15.28 -3.37
N SER A 55 -9.51 -13.99 -3.19
CA SER A 55 -10.28 -13.12 -4.06
C SER A 55 -9.45 -11.91 -4.50
N ARG A 56 -9.80 -11.34 -5.65
CA ARG A 56 -9.18 -10.12 -6.16
C ARG A 56 -9.72 -8.91 -5.41
N MET A 57 -8.82 -7.99 -5.12
CA MET A 57 -9.13 -6.58 -4.88
C MET A 57 -8.34 -5.72 -5.87
N ASP A 58 -8.87 -4.55 -6.19
CA ASP A 58 -8.14 -3.57 -6.98
C ASP A 58 -7.57 -2.51 -6.03
N SER A 59 -6.26 -2.27 -6.14
CA SER A 59 -5.58 -1.20 -5.43
C SER A 59 -6.11 0.17 -5.84
N VAL A 60 -5.65 1.22 -5.18
CA VAL A 60 -5.97 2.61 -5.53
C VAL A 60 -4.88 3.19 -6.42
N PHE A 61 -5.23 4.23 -7.18
CA PHE A 61 -4.27 4.96 -8.00
C PHE A 61 -3.87 6.28 -7.31
N PRO A 62 -2.58 6.61 -7.29
CA PRO A 62 -1.41 5.78 -7.63
C PRO A 62 -1.24 4.58 -6.68
N SER A 63 -0.73 3.45 -7.23
CA SER A 63 -0.51 2.21 -6.49
C SER A 63 0.75 2.30 -5.63
N THR A 64 0.67 3.01 -4.51
CA THR A 64 1.79 3.26 -3.60
C THR A 64 1.36 3.14 -2.14
N SER A 65 2.26 2.67 -1.29
CA SER A 65 1.99 2.35 0.13
C SER A 65 1.43 3.55 0.90
N SER A 66 1.92 4.79 0.63
CA SER A 66 1.41 5.99 1.31
C SER A 66 -0.07 6.24 1.12
N THR A 67 -0.60 5.84 -0.03
CA THR A 67 -1.98 6.04 -0.46
C THR A 67 -2.84 4.80 -0.15
N ALA A 68 -2.36 3.63 -0.55
CA ALA A 68 -3.10 2.38 -0.52
C ALA A 68 -3.35 1.88 0.92
N TRP A 69 -2.38 1.98 1.83
CA TRP A 69 -2.59 1.62 3.23
C TRP A 69 -3.63 2.49 3.92
N LEU A 70 -3.65 3.81 3.66
CA LEU A 70 -4.70 4.67 4.18
C LEU A 70 -6.09 4.27 3.65
N SER A 71 -6.20 4.02 2.34
CA SER A 71 -7.46 3.58 1.73
C SER A 71 -7.94 2.26 2.32
N SER A 72 -7.06 1.28 2.50
CA SER A 72 -7.44 -0.04 3.01
C SER A 72 -7.93 0.01 4.47
N LEU A 73 -7.22 0.74 5.34
CA LEU A 73 -7.56 0.77 6.77
C LEU A 73 -8.73 1.69 7.08
N THR A 74 -8.88 2.80 6.36
CA THR A 74 -9.95 3.79 6.61
C THR A 74 -11.21 3.53 5.78
N GLY A 75 -11.10 2.81 4.66
CA GLY A 75 -12.16 2.67 3.67
C GLY A 75 -12.42 3.92 2.83
N MET A 76 -11.62 4.98 3.01
CA MET A 76 -11.70 6.22 2.22
C MET A 76 -11.01 6.05 0.88
N SER A 77 -11.58 6.65 -0.16
CA SER A 77 -10.88 6.82 -1.45
C SER A 77 -9.71 7.82 -1.32
N VAL A 78 -8.86 7.85 -2.33
CA VAL A 78 -7.76 8.83 -2.42
C VAL A 78 -8.29 10.25 -2.35
N ASP A 79 -9.40 10.51 -3.04
CA ASP A 79 -10.07 11.82 -3.07
C ASP A 79 -10.65 12.22 -1.71
N GLU A 80 -11.03 11.26 -0.87
CA GLU A 80 -11.55 11.53 0.47
C GLU A 80 -10.46 11.76 1.51
N HIS A 81 -9.38 10.93 1.53
CA HIS A 81 -8.30 11.11 2.52
C HIS A 81 -7.25 12.14 2.08
N GLY A 82 -7.18 12.47 0.80
CA GLY A 82 -6.36 13.54 0.26
C GLY A 82 -4.85 13.29 0.27
N ILE A 83 -4.39 12.03 0.34
CA ILE A 83 -2.97 11.67 0.22
C ILE A 83 -2.76 10.99 -1.14
N PRO A 84 -2.33 11.74 -2.16
CA PRO A 84 -2.28 11.22 -3.53
C PRO A 84 -1.01 10.42 -3.83
N GLY A 85 -0.02 10.40 -2.93
CA GLY A 85 1.24 9.72 -3.19
C GLY A 85 2.32 10.07 -2.18
N VAL A 86 3.58 10.02 -2.61
CA VAL A 86 4.75 10.23 -1.75
C VAL A 86 5.18 11.70 -1.70
N VAL A 87 5.25 12.37 -2.85
CA VAL A 87 5.66 13.77 -2.95
C VAL A 87 4.55 14.61 -3.58
N PHE A 88 3.96 15.51 -2.81
CA PHE A 88 2.82 16.33 -3.24
C PHE A 88 2.74 17.64 -2.45
N ARG A 89 1.91 18.60 -2.90
CA ARG A 89 1.64 19.85 -2.17
C ARG A 89 0.51 19.65 -1.16
N LEU A 90 0.71 20.05 0.09
CA LEU A 90 -0.39 20.10 1.07
C LEU A 90 -1.29 21.32 0.87
N ASP A 91 -0.67 22.40 0.44
CA ASP A 91 -1.26 23.71 0.17
C ASP A 91 -0.52 24.34 -1.02
N ALA A 92 -0.61 25.64 -1.20
CA ALA A 92 0.09 26.36 -2.26
C ALA A 92 1.63 26.46 -2.09
N SER A 93 2.20 25.79 -1.08
CA SER A 93 3.65 25.77 -0.83
C SER A 93 4.38 24.73 -1.70
N SER A 94 5.70 24.62 -1.50
CA SER A 94 6.51 23.59 -2.15
C SER A 94 6.05 22.18 -1.82
N PRO A 95 6.27 21.20 -2.72
CA PRO A 95 5.94 19.81 -2.46
C PRO A 95 6.63 19.26 -1.20
N ILE A 96 5.92 18.42 -0.47
CA ILE A 96 6.42 17.72 0.70
C ILE A 96 6.60 16.24 0.40
N ASN A 97 7.52 15.56 1.09
CA ASN A 97 7.55 14.11 1.17
C ASN A 97 6.71 13.68 2.37
N VAL A 98 5.70 12.86 2.17
CA VAL A 98 4.73 12.46 3.19
C VAL A 98 5.37 11.76 4.39
N TYR A 99 6.42 10.96 4.17
CA TYR A 99 7.14 10.24 5.22
C TYR A 99 8.10 11.14 6.01
N ALA A 100 8.64 12.19 5.37
CA ALA A 100 9.52 13.15 6.02
C ALA A 100 8.78 14.33 6.67
N HIS A 101 7.49 14.53 6.31
CA HIS A 101 6.69 15.63 6.82
C HIS A 101 6.41 15.49 8.31
N ARG A 102 6.34 16.62 9.05
CA ARG A 102 6.22 16.63 10.52
C ARG A 102 4.98 17.38 11.04
N ARG A 103 4.16 17.93 10.16
CA ARG A 103 2.90 18.61 10.51
C ARG A 103 1.70 17.73 10.14
N PRO A 104 0.51 17.94 10.73
CA PRO A 104 -0.70 17.20 10.38
C PRO A 104 -0.97 17.22 8.88
N LEU A 105 -1.40 16.09 8.33
CA LEU A 105 -1.66 15.92 6.90
C LEU A 105 -3.09 16.31 6.49
N GLY A 106 -3.96 16.63 7.47
CA GLY A 106 -5.34 17.00 7.22
C GLY A 106 -6.26 15.84 6.79
N VAL A 107 -5.84 14.59 7.03
CA VAL A 107 -6.69 13.41 6.78
C VAL A 107 -7.86 13.39 7.76
N PRO A 108 -9.12 13.34 7.29
CA PRO A 108 -10.29 13.28 8.16
C PRO A 108 -10.28 12.04 9.06
N ASP A 109 -10.70 12.20 10.30
CA ASP A 109 -10.95 11.05 11.20
C ASP A 109 -12.39 10.57 11.03
N ARG A 110 -12.60 9.58 10.20
CA ARG A 110 -13.87 8.88 10.00
C ARG A 110 -13.87 7.48 10.63
N GLY A 111 -12.94 7.24 11.57
CA GLY A 111 -12.64 5.92 12.08
C GLY A 111 -11.88 5.09 11.07
N ASN A 112 -11.48 3.90 11.50
CA ASN A 112 -10.75 2.93 10.69
C ASN A 112 -11.02 1.51 11.19
N LEU A 113 -10.37 0.54 10.59
CA LEU A 113 -10.41 -0.87 10.97
C LEU A 113 -10.19 -1.09 12.50
N PHE A 114 -9.32 -0.31 13.13
CA PHE A 114 -9.02 -0.45 14.57
C PHE A 114 -10.16 0.10 15.44
N SER A 115 -10.76 1.21 15.04
CA SER A 115 -11.95 1.73 15.74
C SER A 115 -13.15 0.79 15.61
N ASP A 116 -13.31 0.13 14.45
CA ASP A 116 -14.37 -0.85 14.22
C ASP A 116 -14.17 -2.10 15.10
N ALA A 117 -12.90 -2.56 15.23
CA ALA A 117 -12.55 -3.66 16.12
C ALA A 117 -12.85 -3.32 17.59
N ALA A 118 -12.48 -2.13 18.04
CA ALA A 118 -12.79 -1.66 19.40
C ALA A 118 -14.31 -1.60 19.64
N ALA A 119 -15.08 -1.08 18.71
CA ALA A 119 -16.54 -1.04 18.77
C ALA A 119 -17.18 -2.45 18.80
N ALA A 120 -16.54 -3.44 18.19
CA ALA A 120 -16.95 -4.85 18.23
C ALA A 120 -16.49 -5.57 19.51
N GLY A 121 -15.78 -4.90 20.42
CA GLY A 121 -15.29 -5.47 21.69
C GLY A 121 -13.97 -6.23 21.58
N TYR A 122 -13.18 -5.94 20.54
CA TYR A 122 -11.82 -6.47 20.35
C TYR A 122 -10.78 -5.45 20.82
N ARG A 123 -9.68 -5.94 21.33
CA ARG A 123 -8.48 -5.11 21.47
C ARG A 123 -7.81 -5.00 20.12
N ALA A 124 -7.68 -3.79 19.60
CA ALA A 124 -7.06 -3.52 18.31
C ALA A 124 -5.56 -3.29 18.49
N VAL A 125 -4.74 -4.15 17.91
CA VAL A 125 -3.27 -4.09 18.00
C VAL A 125 -2.69 -3.95 16.61
N ALA A 126 -1.76 -3.00 16.43
CA ALA A 126 -0.97 -2.85 15.21
C ALA A 126 0.50 -3.18 15.49
N VAL A 127 1.00 -4.26 14.90
CA VAL A 127 2.44 -4.56 14.85
C VAL A 127 2.99 -3.82 13.63
N SER A 128 3.59 -2.66 13.88
CA SER A 128 3.97 -1.69 12.83
C SER A 128 5.29 -2.01 12.13
N ALA A 129 6.16 -2.80 12.76
CA ALA A 129 7.39 -3.33 12.15
C ALA A 129 8.23 -2.24 11.45
N ASP A 130 8.57 -2.43 10.17
CA ASP A 130 9.42 -1.52 9.39
C ASP A 130 8.78 -0.14 9.14
N LEU A 131 7.47 0.03 9.29
CA LEU A 131 6.83 1.36 9.22
C LEU A 131 7.41 2.34 10.27
N GLU A 132 7.96 1.82 11.37
CA GLU A 132 8.63 2.64 12.39
C GLU A 132 9.93 3.30 11.90
N ALA A 133 10.44 2.92 10.73
CA ALA A 133 11.55 3.61 10.09
C ALA A 133 11.18 5.04 9.63
N ALA A 134 9.90 5.31 9.43
CA ALA A 134 9.38 6.62 9.01
C ALA A 134 8.33 7.15 10.00
N PRO A 135 8.70 7.40 11.27
CA PRO A 135 7.76 7.90 12.28
C PRO A 135 7.30 9.32 11.92
N GLY A 136 6.02 9.59 12.12
CA GLY A 136 5.44 10.91 11.87
C GLY A 136 3.95 10.90 11.59
N PRO A 137 3.38 12.04 11.19
CA PRO A 137 1.94 12.23 11.05
C PRO A 137 1.26 11.23 10.09
N TRP A 138 1.96 10.72 9.08
CA TRP A 138 1.42 9.69 8.19
C TRP A 138 1.17 8.39 8.96
N LEU A 139 2.19 7.89 9.67
CA LEU A 139 2.10 6.66 10.45
C LEU A 139 1.10 6.80 11.61
N ASP A 140 1.10 7.96 12.29
CA ASP A 140 0.15 8.25 13.37
C ASP A 140 -1.30 8.31 12.85
N THR A 141 -1.51 8.76 11.62
CA THR A 141 -2.82 8.76 10.96
C THR A 141 -3.24 7.34 10.57
N LEU A 142 -2.33 6.57 9.98
CA LEU A 142 -2.56 5.20 9.54
C LEU A 142 -2.97 4.30 10.71
N LEU A 143 -2.22 4.36 11.82
CA LEU A 143 -2.39 3.49 12.99
C LEU A 143 -3.22 4.13 14.12
N ARG A 144 -3.96 5.20 13.82
CA ARG A 144 -4.88 5.81 14.78
C ARG A 144 -5.85 4.75 15.33
N HIS A 145 -6.17 4.84 16.61
CA HIS A 145 -7.07 3.92 17.34
C HIS A 145 -6.50 2.50 17.58
N ALA A 146 -5.27 2.19 17.20
CA ALA A 146 -4.61 0.93 17.54
C ALA A 146 -3.69 1.06 18.76
N ASP A 147 -3.57 -0.01 19.53
CA ASP A 147 -2.43 -0.20 20.43
C ASP A 147 -1.21 -0.50 19.55
N ARG A 148 -0.35 0.47 19.35
CA ARG A 148 0.81 0.37 18.48
C ARG A 148 1.97 -0.34 19.16
N ILE A 149 2.53 -1.30 18.47
CA ILE A 149 3.68 -2.10 18.92
C ILE A 149 4.68 -2.16 17.77
N GLU A 150 5.92 -1.75 18.01
CA GLU A 150 6.96 -1.79 17.00
C GLU A 150 7.18 -3.23 16.47
N GLY A 151 7.27 -4.19 17.39
CA GLY A 151 7.37 -5.60 17.03
C GLY A 151 8.74 -5.96 16.48
N TYR A 152 8.84 -6.21 15.19
CA TYR A 152 10.05 -6.65 14.49
C TYR A 152 10.33 -5.75 13.29
N ARG A 153 11.59 -5.78 12.82
CA ARG A 153 12.00 -5.10 11.58
C ARG A 153 12.64 -6.11 10.65
N PHE A 154 12.15 -6.16 9.41
CA PHE A 154 12.69 -7.05 8.38
C PHE A 154 14.01 -6.55 7.79
N TYR A 155 14.11 -5.23 7.60
CA TYR A 155 15.18 -4.60 6.83
C TYR A 155 16.02 -3.60 7.61
N ALA A 156 15.78 -3.43 8.90
CA ALA A 156 16.64 -2.61 9.76
C ALA A 156 18.03 -3.24 9.91
N ASP A 157 18.12 -4.56 9.78
CA ASP A 157 19.37 -5.31 9.85
C ASP A 157 19.91 -5.61 8.44
N VAL A 158 21.18 -5.36 8.23
CA VAL A 158 21.93 -5.76 7.03
C VAL A 158 23.00 -6.75 7.46
N PRO A 159 23.04 -7.97 6.88
CA PRO A 159 22.21 -8.48 5.76
C PRO A 159 20.76 -8.80 6.15
N ALA A 160 19.86 -8.75 5.14
CA ALA A 160 18.45 -9.10 5.32
C ALA A 160 18.30 -10.50 5.96
N PRO A 161 17.32 -10.69 6.86
CA PRO A 161 17.12 -11.98 7.51
C PRO A 161 16.71 -13.07 6.52
N THR A 162 17.01 -14.33 6.85
CA THR A 162 16.54 -15.46 6.05
C THR A 162 15.01 -15.57 6.11
N PRO A 163 14.36 -16.18 5.11
CA PRO A 163 12.91 -16.40 5.11
C PRO A 163 12.41 -17.08 6.40
N GLU A 164 13.13 -18.06 6.90
CA GLU A 164 12.79 -18.79 8.11
C GLU A 164 12.84 -17.90 9.36
N ARG A 165 13.89 -17.08 9.49
CA ARG A 165 14.01 -16.12 10.59
C ARG A 165 12.92 -15.06 10.56
N THR A 166 12.58 -14.58 9.39
CA THR A 166 11.47 -13.67 9.16
C THR A 166 10.17 -14.23 9.72
N ILE A 167 9.86 -15.48 9.37
CA ILE A 167 8.63 -16.15 9.81
C ILE A 167 8.65 -16.46 11.32
N GLU A 168 9.78 -16.85 11.87
CA GLU A 168 9.93 -17.04 13.31
C GLU A 168 9.68 -15.74 14.08
N THR A 169 10.22 -14.64 13.60
CA THR A 169 10.02 -13.31 14.19
C THR A 169 8.56 -12.87 14.11
N LEU A 170 7.91 -13.07 12.96
CA LEU A 170 6.48 -12.79 12.78
C LEU A 170 5.62 -13.65 13.72
N ARG A 171 5.93 -14.95 13.82
CA ARG A 171 5.26 -15.88 14.76
C ARG A 171 5.38 -15.39 16.20
N GLY A 172 6.57 -14.99 16.63
CA GLY A 172 6.84 -14.46 17.96
C GLY A 172 6.09 -13.16 18.24
N ALA A 173 6.07 -12.23 17.31
CA ALA A 173 5.36 -10.96 17.42
C ALA A 173 3.85 -11.18 17.63
N VAL A 174 3.21 -12.01 16.81
CA VAL A 174 1.79 -12.34 16.95
C VAL A 174 1.53 -13.10 18.28
N ALA A 175 2.35 -14.10 18.60
CA ALA A 175 2.18 -14.88 19.83
C ALA A 175 2.27 -14.01 21.09
N SER A 176 3.15 -13.00 21.11
CA SER A 176 3.27 -12.06 22.23
C SER A 176 2.01 -11.21 22.45
N GLN A 177 1.18 -11.07 21.44
CA GLN A 177 -0.09 -10.33 21.51
C GLN A 177 -1.29 -11.22 21.83
N ARG A 178 -1.23 -12.52 21.57
CA ARG A 178 -2.29 -13.48 21.91
C ARG A 178 -2.17 -13.88 23.37
N LYS A 179 -2.87 -13.16 24.24
CA LYS A 179 -2.85 -13.40 25.70
C LYS A 179 -4.10 -14.16 26.16
N ALA A 180 -3.95 -14.98 27.19
CA ALA A 180 -5.03 -15.77 27.78
C ALA A 180 -5.88 -14.95 28.79
N ASP A 181 -6.12 -13.65 28.54
CA ASP A 181 -6.91 -12.78 29.40
C ASP A 181 -8.41 -12.75 29.04
N GLY A 182 -8.82 -13.60 28.08
CA GLY A 182 -10.22 -13.72 27.65
C GLY A 182 -10.71 -12.60 26.73
N MET A 183 -9.91 -11.59 26.43
CA MET A 183 -10.27 -10.52 25.49
C MET A 183 -9.79 -10.88 24.08
N PRO A 184 -10.69 -10.99 23.08
CA PRO A 184 -10.30 -11.25 21.71
C PRO A 184 -9.55 -10.07 21.13
N ARG A 185 -8.63 -10.33 20.19
CA ARG A 185 -7.79 -9.32 19.56
C ARG A 185 -7.97 -9.30 18.05
N LEU A 186 -7.97 -8.11 17.50
CA LEU A 186 -7.62 -7.90 16.09
C LEU A 186 -6.16 -7.49 16.06
N ILE A 187 -5.30 -8.33 15.45
CA ILE A 187 -3.85 -8.12 15.37
C ILE A 187 -3.51 -7.86 13.90
N TRP A 188 -3.30 -6.61 13.56
CA TRP A 188 -2.82 -6.21 12.24
C TRP A 188 -1.28 -6.22 12.25
N CYS A 189 -0.68 -6.98 11.34
CA CYS A 189 0.77 -7.13 11.24
C CYS A 189 1.25 -6.64 9.88
N PHE A 190 2.04 -5.57 9.86
CA PHE A 190 2.73 -5.13 8.66
C PHE A 190 3.91 -6.06 8.35
N VAL A 191 4.01 -6.50 7.11
CA VAL A 191 5.06 -7.37 6.61
C VAL A 191 5.74 -6.70 5.43
N GLU A 192 6.86 -6.05 5.69
CA GLU A 192 7.66 -5.36 4.70
C GLU A 192 8.33 -6.37 3.75
N LEU A 193 7.93 -6.39 2.50
CA LEU A 193 8.58 -7.14 1.43
C LEU A 193 8.95 -6.23 0.25
N ASP A 194 8.26 -5.12 0.11
CA ASP A 194 8.40 -4.16 -0.98
C ASP A 194 9.85 -3.70 -1.16
N ARG A 195 10.51 -3.30 -0.08
CA ARG A 195 11.91 -2.85 -0.12
C ARG A 195 12.87 -3.91 -0.65
N TYR A 196 12.65 -5.19 -0.30
CA TYR A 196 13.43 -6.29 -0.84
C TYR A 196 13.11 -6.51 -2.32
N ILE A 197 11.83 -6.48 -2.67
CA ILE A 197 11.35 -6.70 -4.04
C ILE A 197 11.85 -5.60 -4.97
N HIS A 198 11.92 -4.35 -4.55
CA HIS A 198 12.52 -3.28 -5.35
C HIS A 198 13.93 -3.65 -5.86
N MET A 199 14.74 -4.28 -5.01
CA MET A 199 16.15 -4.61 -5.33
C MET A 199 16.30 -5.96 -6.02
N HIS A 200 15.49 -6.97 -5.67
CA HIS A 200 15.70 -8.37 -6.05
C HIS A 200 14.56 -8.95 -6.89
N GLY A 201 13.40 -8.31 -6.91
CA GLY A 201 12.19 -8.81 -7.54
C GLY A 201 11.56 -9.97 -6.75
N TYR A 202 10.69 -10.68 -7.44
CA TYR A 202 10.02 -11.87 -6.89
C TYR A 202 10.90 -13.11 -7.04
N ASP A 203 12.05 -13.09 -6.41
CA ASP A 203 13.04 -14.16 -6.47
C ASP A 203 12.68 -15.36 -5.58
N ALA A 204 13.58 -16.36 -5.53
CA ALA A 204 13.38 -17.58 -4.73
C ALA A 204 13.22 -17.28 -3.22
N GLN A 205 13.84 -16.21 -2.71
CA GLN A 205 13.70 -15.82 -1.30
C GLN A 205 12.31 -15.24 -1.03
N THR A 206 11.81 -14.35 -1.88
CA THR A 206 10.44 -13.81 -1.80
C THR A 206 9.41 -14.94 -1.87
N LEU A 207 9.54 -15.85 -2.85
CA LEU A 207 8.65 -17.01 -2.98
C LEU A 207 8.69 -17.90 -1.73
N ARG A 208 9.86 -18.10 -1.14
CA ARG A 208 10.02 -18.89 0.08
C ARG A 208 9.33 -18.23 1.28
N VAL A 209 9.48 -16.91 1.48
CA VAL A 209 8.75 -16.18 2.54
C VAL A 209 7.26 -16.37 2.37
N LEU A 210 6.72 -16.17 1.17
CA LEU A 210 5.28 -16.29 0.91
C LEU A 210 4.76 -17.71 1.16
N ALA A 211 5.50 -18.74 0.74
CA ALA A 211 5.14 -20.12 1.02
C ALA A 211 5.14 -20.45 2.54
N LEU A 212 6.08 -19.87 3.28
CA LEU A 212 6.14 -20.01 4.73
C LEU A 212 5.01 -19.23 5.44
N ILE A 213 4.58 -18.09 4.90
CA ILE A 213 3.40 -17.36 5.39
C ILE A 213 2.14 -18.21 5.24
N ASP A 214 1.96 -18.91 4.11
CA ASP A 214 0.81 -19.80 3.90
C ASP A 214 0.77 -20.94 4.95
N ALA A 215 1.93 -21.52 5.26
CA ALA A 215 2.03 -22.53 6.31
C ALA A 215 1.73 -21.95 7.70
N LEU A 216 2.32 -20.80 8.03
CA LEU A 216 2.13 -20.12 9.31
C LEU A 216 0.66 -19.71 9.53
N ALA A 217 -0.01 -19.19 8.50
CA ALA A 217 -1.41 -18.84 8.56
C ALA A 217 -2.29 -20.08 8.85
N ALA A 218 -2.00 -21.21 8.20
CA ALA A 218 -2.69 -22.47 8.47
C ALA A 218 -2.47 -22.97 9.94
N ASP A 219 -1.24 -22.85 10.47
CA ASP A 219 -0.94 -23.14 11.87
C ASP A 219 -1.76 -22.28 12.84
N TRP A 220 -1.89 -20.98 12.55
CA TRP A 220 -2.69 -20.08 13.38
C TRP A 220 -4.19 -20.43 13.34
N VAL A 221 -4.71 -20.81 12.18
CA VAL A 221 -6.09 -21.30 12.07
C VAL A 221 -6.28 -22.56 12.92
N GLN A 222 -5.36 -23.52 12.86
CA GLN A 222 -5.40 -24.72 13.70
C GLN A 222 -5.34 -24.38 15.20
N SER A 223 -4.67 -23.29 15.57
CA SER A 223 -4.64 -22.77 16.95
C SER A 223 -5.85 -21.92 17.32
N GLY A 224 -6.90 -21.92 16.50
CA GLY A 224 -8.18 -21.27 16.77
C GLY A 224 -8.26 -19.79 16.39
N ALA A 225 -7.35 -19.24 15.61
CA ALA A 225 -7.46 -17.88 15.09
C ALA A 225 -8.21 -17.81 13.74
N VAL A 226 -8.74 -16.65 13.43
CA VAL A 226 -9.14 -16.29 12.07
C VAL A 226 -7.99 -15.57 11.42
N VAL A 227 -7.58 -15.99 10.22
CA VAL A 227 -6.43 -15.40 9.53
C VAL A 227 -6.84 -14.88 8.17
N VAL A 228 -6.54 -13.61 7.93
CA VAL A 228 -6.70 -12.96 6.64
C VAL A 228 -5.41 -12.26 6.24
N ALA A 229 -5.22 -12.07 4.93
CA ALA A 229 -4.14 -11.25 4.42
C ALA A 229 -4.61 -10.37 3.27
N HIS A 230 -3.93 -9.25 3.10
CA HIS A 230 -4.07 -8.41 1.92
C HIS A 230 -2.75 -7.72 1.58
N SER A 231 -2.69 -7.17 0.39
CA SER A 231 -1.59 -6.31 -0.03
C SER A 231 -2.13 -4.95 -0.47
N ASP A 232 -1.27 -3.98 -0.52
CA ASP A 232 -1.58 -2.62 -0.96
C ASP A 232 -1.39 -2.42 -2.46
N HIS A 233 -0.34 -2.99 -3.04
CA HIS A 233 -0.03 -3.01 -4.48
C HIS A 233 0.84 -4.21 -4.85
N GLY A 234 1.14 -4.36 -6.13
CA GLY A 234 2.24 -5.18 -6.62
C GLY A 234 3.32 -4.31 -7.26
N LEU A 235 4.42 -4.92 -7.71
CA LEU A 235 5.50 -4.27 -8.43
C LEU A 235 5.69 -4.91 -9.81
N VAL A 236 6.21 -4.12 -10.74
CA VAL A 236 6.60 -4.58 -12.07
C VAL A 236 8.10 -4.42 -12.28
N PRO A 237 8.75 -5.24 -13.13
CA PRO A 237 10.12 -4.99 -13.54
C PRO A 237 10.27 -3.54 -14.02
N THR A 238 11.25 -2.83 -13.47
CA THR A 238 11.51 -1.45 -13.86
C THR A 238 13.01 -1.20 -13.84
N ARG A 239 13.53 -0.76 -14.98
CA ARG A 239 14.93 -0.41 -15.13
C ARG A 239 15.10 1.11 -15.00
N HIS A 240 15.95 1.52 -14.06
CA HIS A 240 16.36 2.91 -13.95
C HIS A 240 17.05 3.40 -15.23
N ASP A 241 16.64 4.57 -15.69
CA ASP A 241 17.27 5.24 -16.83
C ASP A 241 17.59 6.70 -16.48
N PRO A 242 18.87 7.05 -16.34
CA PRO A 242 19.28 8.41 -15.98
C PRO A 242 18.92 9.45 -17.05
N GLU A 243 18.73 9.04 -18.31
CA GLU A 243 18.31 9.97 -19.35
C GLU A 243 16.84 10.37 -19.16
N ILE A 244 15.97 9.41 -18.75
CA ILE A 244 14.57 9.69 -18.39
C ILE A 244 14.51 10.61 -17.19
N GLU A 245 15.32 10.38 -16.16
CA GLU A 245 15.39 11.27 -15.00
C GLU A 245 15.82 12.70 -15.41
N ALA A 246 16.86 12.80 -16.24
CA ALA A 246 17.30 14.10 -16.78
C ALA A 246 16.21 14.78 -17.62
N MET A 247 15.45 14.02 -18.41
CA MET A 247 14.31 14.56 -19.19
C MET A 247 13.20 15.09 -18.29
N LEU A 248 12.86 14.40 -17.19
CA LEU A 248 11.87 14.87 -16.22
C LEU A 248 12.31 16.18 -15.56
N LEU A 249 13.58 16.25 -15.14
CA LEU A 249 14.16 17.48 -14.56
C LEU A 249 14.17 18.62 -15.56
N ALA A 250 14.56 18.37 -16.81
CA ALA A 250 14.53 19.37 -17.87
C ALA A 250 13.10 19.90 -18.14
N CYS A 251 12.09 19.02 -18.14
CA CYS A 251 10.69 19.46 -18.26
C CYS A 251 10.29 20.39 -17.11
N ALA A 252 10.61 20.05 -15.86
CA ALA A 252 10.31 20.92 -14.73
C ALA A 252 11.03 22.29 -14.84
N GLN A 253 12.29 22.30 -15.29
CA GLN A 253 13.08 23.53 -15.50
C GLN A 253 12.54 24.39 -16.64
N ASP A 254 12.23 23.79 -17.80
CA ASP A 254 11.70 24.49 -18.99
C ASP A 254 10.40 25.24 -18.70
N PHE A 255 9.61 24.74 -17.76
CA PHE A 255 8.35 25.34 -17.30
C PHE A 255 8.46 26.07 -15.96
N ALA A 256 9.66 26.16 -15.39
CA ALA A 256 9.94 26.80 -14.10
C ALA A 256 8.94 26.35 -13.00
N CYS A 257 8.69 25.05 -12.90
CA CYS A 257 7.70 24.49 -11.99
C CYS A 257 8.27 23.38 -11.09
N ASP A 258 7.61 23.16 -9.95
CA ASP A 258 7.86 22.02 -9.11
C ASP A 258 7.31 20.73 -9.74
N SER A 259 7.79 19.59 -9.25
CA SER A 259 7.24 18.27 -9.55
C SER A 259 7.01 17.46 -8.27
N GLY A 260 6.13 16.48 -8.36
CA GLY A 260 5.86 15.50 -7.32
C GLY A 260 5.72 14.10 -7.91
N GLY A 261 5.23 13.15 -7.12
CA GLY A 261 4.99 11.81 -7.64
C GLY A 261 4.84 10.72 -6.60
N ALA A 262 4.63 9.53 -7.14
CA ALA A 262 4.46 8.28 -6.41
C ALA A 262 5.03 7.13 -7.28
N GLY A 263 6.28 6.77 -7.05
CA GLY A 263 6.95 5.70 -7.80
C GLY A 263 6.93 5.96 -9.32
N ARG A 264 6.22 5.14 -10.07
CA ARG A 264 6.10 5.18 -11.53
C ARG A 264 5.12 6.22 -12.07
N THR A 265 4.60 7.14 -11.21
CA THR A 265 3.77 8.29 -11.60
C THR A 265 4.45 9.56 -11.17
N ARG A 266 4.46 10.57 -12.04
CA ARG A 266 4.97 11.91 -11.78
C ARG A 266 3.90 12.94 -12.11
N TRP A 267 3.88 14.06 -11.41
CA TRP A 267 3.05 15.22 -11.75
C TRP A 267 3.84 16.50 -11.62
N PHE A 268 3.38 17.51 -12.34
CA PHE A 268 4.04 18.79 -12.48
C PHE A 268 3.07 19.90 -12.10
N TYR A 269 3.61 21.00 -11.57
CA TYR A 269 2.84 22.17 -11.13
C TYR A 269 3.15 23.41 -11.98
N PRO A 270 2.92 23.38 -13.31
CA PRO A 270 3.11 24.54 -14.16
C PRO A 270 2.13 25.66 -13.81
N GLN A 271 2.38 26.85 -14.35
CA GLN A 271 1.36 27.90 -14.33
C GLN A 271 0.20 27.49 -15.25
N ALA A 272 -1.04 27.90 -14.93
CA ALA A 272 -2.24 27.52 -15.68
C ALA A 272 -2.13 27.78 -17.20
N ARG A 273 -1.48 28.86 -17.60
CA ARG A 273 -1.25 29.18 -19.03
C ARG A 273 -0.30 28.23 -19.76
N ASP A 274 0.46 27.43 -19.03
CA ASP A 274 1.49 26.55 -19.56
C ASP A 274 1.09 25.06 -19.51
N GLU A 275 -0.07 24.71 -18.95
CA GLU A 275 -0.53 23.32 -18.75
C GLU A 275 -0.60 22.54 -20.08
N GLU A 276 -1.27 23.10 -21.09
CA GLU A 276 -1.38 22.48 -22.42
C GLU A 276 -0.02 22.30 -23.12
N ARG A 277 0.86 23.30 -22.97
CA ARG A 277 2.21 23.23 -23.53
C ARG A 277 3.04 22.14 -22.84
N MET A 278 2.90 22.02 -21.53
CA MET A 278 3.58 20.98 -20.75
C MET A 278 3.04 19.60 -21.14
N LEU A 279 1.72 19.43 -21.24
CA LEU A 279 1.10 18.19 -21.66
C LEU A 279 1.67 17.72 -23.01
N ALA A 280 1.64 18.57 -24.03
CA ALA A 280 2.18 18.27 -25.36
C ALA A 280 3.69 17.99 -25.36
N CYS A 281 4.44 18.69 -24.49
CA CYS A 281 5.88 18.44 -24.30
C CYS A 281 6.13 17.06 -23.72
N LEU A 282 5.39 16.66 -22.69
CA LEU A 282 5.51 15.33 -22.05
C LEU A 282 5.08 14.21 -23.00
N GLU A 283 3.97 14.36 -23.72
CA GLU A 283 3.51 13.41 -24.74
C GLU A 283 4.59 13.13 -25.80
N THR A 284 5.27 14.22 -26.22
CA THR A 284 6.33 14.10 -27.24
C THR A 284 7.59 13.48 -26.69
N ARG A 285 8.08 13.93 -25.52
CA ARG A 285 9.36 13.50 -24.94
C ARG A 285 9.32 12.09 -24.39
N PHE A 286 8.15 11.65 -23.87
CA PHE A 286 7.98 10.34 -23.23
C PHE A 286 7.16 9.37 -24.08
N ALA A 287 7.00 9.61 -25.38
CA ALA A 287 6.30 8.71 -26.28
C ALA A 287 6.87 7.28 -26.22
N GLY A 288 6.00 6.29 -25.96
CA GLY A 288 6.39 4.88 -25.80
C GLY A 288 7.04 4.51 -24.45
N ILE A 289 7.17 5.47 -23.52
CA ILE A 289 7.70 5.29 -22.17
C ILE A 289 6.59 5.50 -21.14
N ALA A 290 5.85 6.60 -21.28
CA ALA A 290 4.83 7.02 -20.34
C ALA A 290 3.70 7.79 -21.05
N ARG A 291 2.52 7.74 -20.47
CA ARG A 291 1.34 8.50 -20.91
C ARG A 291 1.18 9.77 -20.09
N ALA A 292 1.02 10.90 -20.75
CA ALA A 292 0.67 12.16 -20.10
C ALA A 292 -0.85 12.38 -20.14
N CYS A 293 -1.40 13.03 -19.11
CA CYS A 293 -2.81 13.41 -19.05
C CYS A 293 -3.03 14.54 -18.02
N HIS A 294 -4.20 15.15 -18.06
CA HIS A 294 -4.64 16.07 -17.00
C HIS A 294 -5.06 15.32 -15.73
N ALA A 295 -4.81 15.93 -14.57
CA ALA A 295 -5.13 15.35 -13.26
C ALA A 295 -6.63 15.12 -13.06
N ASP A 296 -7.51 15.92 -13.66
CA ASP A 296 -8.98 15.79 -13.58
C ASP A 296 -9.52 14.53 -14.27
N THR A 297 -8.71 13.87 -15.11
CA THR A 297 -9.04 12.55 -15.68
C THR A 297 -8.76 11.39 -14.72
N LEU A 298 -8.08 11.65 -13.60
CA LEU A 298 -7.61 10.66 -12.64
C LEU A 298 -8.16 10.85 -11.24
N PHE A 299 -8.43 12.08 -10.85
CA PHE A 299 -8.87 12.48 -9.52
C PHE A 299 -10.14 13.32 -9.61
N ASP A 300 -11.03 13.14 -8.62
CA ASP A 300 -12.23 13.97 -8.54
C ASP A 300 -11.85 15.43 -8.23
N VAL A 301 -12.26 16.36 -9.10
CA VAL A 301 -11.98 17.80 -8.93
C VAL A 301 -12.55 18.39 -7.64
N ALA A 302 -13.59 17.77 -7.07
CA ALA A 302 -14.17 18.13 -5.77
C ALA A 302 -13.48 17.43 -4.60
N GLY A 303 -12.58 16.48 -4.87
CA GLY A 303 -11.88 15.68 -3.88
C GLY A 303 -10.73 16.42 -3.20
N SER A 304 -10.34 15.93 -2.03
CA SER A 304 -9.23 16.48 -1.25
C SER A 304 -7.85 16.20 -1.85
N ALA A 305 -7.73 15.22 -2.75
CA ALA A 305 -6.47 14.88 -3.43
C ALA A 305 -6.17 15.81 -4.61
N PHE A 306 -7.20 16.23 -5.36
CA PHE A 306 -7.04 17.01 -6.58
C PHE A 306 -6.20 18.29 -6.41
N PRO A 307 -6.44 19.17 -5.41
CA PRO A 307 -5.63 20.38 -5.23
C PRO A 307 -4.18 20.09 -4.79
N ARG A 308 -3.87 18.85 -4.44
CA ARG A 308 -2.53 18.42 -3.98
C ARG A 308 -1.68 17.84 -5.09
N VAL A 309 -2.30 17.38 -6.17
CA VAL A 309 -1.65 16.84 -7.37
C VAL A 309 -1.36 17.97 -8.35
N GLY A 310 -0.25 17.87 -9.09
CA GLY A 310 0.00 18.79 -10.20
C GLY A 310 -0.99 18.57 -11.34
N PRO A 311 -1.44 19.62 -12.03
CA PRO A 311 -2.47 19.52 -13.06
C PRO A 311 -2.09 18.66 -14.27
N VAL A 312 -0.80 18.43 -14.50
CA VAL A 312 -0.30 17.56 -15.58
C VAL A 312 0.41 16.35 -14.97
N VAL A 313 -0.06 15.15 -15.33
CA VAL A 313 0.39 13.88 -14.78
C VAL A 313 1.02 13.03 -15.87
N LEU A 314 2.13 12.39 -15.54
CA LEU A 314 2.84 11.43 -16.39
C LEU A 314 2.84 10.06 -15.71
N ILE A 315 2.33 9.04 -16.39
CA ILE A 315 2.14 7.67 -15.87
C ILE A 315 2.98 6.72 -16.71
N ALA A 316 3.91 6.00 -16.09
CA ALA A 316 4.75 5.02 -16.78
C ALA A 316 3.90 3.85 -17.33
N GLU A 317 4.20 3.44 -18.57
CA GLU A 317 3.54 2.32 -19.25
C GLU A 317 4.51 1.15 -19.48
N GLY A 318 5.79 1.44 -19.70
CA GLY A 318 6.84 0.45 -19.96
C GLY A 318 7.63 0.03 -18.71
N ASP A 319 8.68 -0.76 -18.94
CA ASP A 319 9.62 -1.24 -17.92
C ASP A 319 10.83 -0.31 -17.69
N VAL A 320 10.86 0.85 -18.32
CA VAL A 320 11.92 1.86 -18.19
C VAL A 320 11.29 3.15 -17.69
N PHE A 321 11.77 3.65 -16.55
CA PHE A 321 11.30 4.91 -15.98
C PHE A 321 12.35 5.50 -15.02
N ALA A 322 12.08 6.70 -14.49
CA ALA A 322 12.86 7.31 -13.42
C ALA A 322 12.47 6.66 -12.08
N THR A 323 13.19 5.64 -11.72
CA THR A 323 13.15 4.98 -10.40
C THR A 323 14.46 5.23 -9.65
N PHE A 324 14.64 4.69 -8.45
CA PHE A 324 15.92 4.81 -7.75
C PHE A 324 16.99 3.93 -8.38
N ASP A 325 18.24 4.42 -8.38
CA ASP A 325 19.37 3.62 -8.84
C ASP A 325 19.49 2.33 -8.03
N GLY A 326 19.70 1.22 -8.74
CA GLY A 326 19.72 -0.13 -8.16
C GLY A 326 18.36 -0.81 -8.04
N HIS A 327 17.24 -0.09 -8.18
CA HIS A 327 15.91 -0.71 -8.24
C HIS A 327 15.75 -1.50 -9.54
N ARG A 328 15.21 -2.70 -9.42
CA ARG A 328 14.90 -3.63 -10.52
C ARG A 328 13.40 -3.81 -10.69
N PHE A 329 12.63 -3.43 -9.70
CA PHE A 329 11.17 -3.42 -9.69
C PHE A 329 10.70 -2.11 -9.07
N ASP A 330 9.53 -1.64 -9.52
CA ASP A 330 8.91 -0.44 -8.96
C ASP A 330 7.39 -0.50 -9.17
N HIS A 331 6.68 0.43 -8.56
CA HIS A 331 5.22 0.53 -8.54
C HIS A 331 4.77 2.00 -8.60
N GLY A 332 3.47 2.25 -8.50
CA GLY A 332 2.89 3.62 -8.49
C GLY A 332 2.19 3.98 -9.79
N SER A 333 2.15 3.08 -10.78
CA SER A 333 1.37 3.21 -12.00
C SER A 333 0.02 2.48 -11.89
N CYS A 334 -0.56 2.08 -13.01
CA CYS A 334 -1.87 1.43 -13.07
C CYS A 334 -1.85 0.13 -13.88
N THR A 335 -0.70 -0.56 -13.97
CA THR A 335 -0.64 -1.86 -14.65
C THR A 335 -1.43 -2.91 -13.85
N GLU A 336 -1.86 -3.96 -14.51
CA GLU A 336 -2.62 -5.03 -13.89
C GLU A 336 -1.88 -5.64 -12.69
N THR A 337 -0.56 -5.84 -12.80
CA THR A 337 0.28 -6.38 -11.72
C THR A 337 0.36 -5.45 -10.53
N GLU A 338 0.43 -4.15 -10.75
CA GLU A 338 0.47 -3.15 -9.67
C GLU A 338 -0.89 -3.02 -8.98
N MET A 339 -1.99 -3.13 -9.74
CA MET A 339 -3.34 -2.86 -9.27
C MET A 339 -4.07 -4.07 -8.69
N GLN A 340 -3.84 -5.29 -9.22
CA GLN A 340 -4.55 -6.48 -8.74
C GLN A 340 -3.85 -7.07 -7.51
N VAL A 341 -4.48 -6.91 -6.35
CA VAL A 341 -3.95 -7.36 -5.05
C VAL A 341 -4.82 -8.46 -4.45
N PRO A 342 -4.25 -9.35 -3.61
CA PRO A 342 -5.02 -10.42 -2.98
C PRO A 342 -5.82 -9.91 -1.77
N TYR A 343 -7.00 -10.48 -1.58
CA TYR A 343 -7.59 -10.74 -0.28
C TYR A 343 -7.56 -12.24 -0.05
N ALA A 344 -6.90 -12.67 1.01
CA ALA A 344 -6.75 -14.08 1.36
C ALA A 344 -7.43 -14.37 2.69
N ARG A 345 -8.07 -15.54 2.82
CA ARG A 345 -8.60 -16.06 4.09
C ARG A 345 -8.28 -17.54 4.18
N TRP A 346 -7.76 -17.97 5.33
CA TRP A 346 -7.47 -19.37 5.64
C TRP A 346 -8.55 -19.95 6.56
N GLY A 347 -8.72 -21.28 6.52
CA GLY A 347 -9.67 -21.99 7.39
C GLY A 347 -11.12 -21.84 7.02
N ILE A 348 -11.42 -21.71 5.73
CA ILE A 348 -12.76 -21.81 5.17
C ILE A 348 -12.79 -23.09 4.33
N ASP A 349 -13.60 -24.05 4.75
CA ASP A 349 -13.91 -25.27 4.00
C ASP A 349 -14.83 -24.96 2.81
#